data_dec1cfa53348fc6ffcd0f0fbdfad47ba
#
_entry.id   dec1cfa53348fc6ffcd0f0fbdfad47ba
#
_cell.length_a   1.000
_cell.length_b   1.000
_cell.length_c   1.000
_cell.angle_alpha   90.00
_cell.angle_beta   90.00
_cell.angle_gamma   90.00
#
_symmetry.space_group_name_H-M   'P 1'
#
loop_
_entity.id
_entity.type
_entity.pdbx_description
1 polymer ?
#
loop_
_entity_poly.entity_id
_entity_poly.type
_entity_poly.pdbx_seq_one_letter_code
_entity_poly.pdbx_strand_id
1 'polypeptide(L)'
;MNLLKPYFALKIVAAVLFIVTTACGGTVTSLPTSTSVSATIAQTLQALTPLASPTQITSTPFPTATALLPISTSTSVPSSPAPTTSNLPAATRVEFVTGATNSITQGTINAGQTIYYVLKALNDQPMIVMLDTPDNSAKLSVFGADSTILLSQSQQTSNWQGYLPSKQDYYFRLTGDGSTQNFTLNVNIPARIQFPSGQNQVTLSGQTVGGYAVMYTAYAFGGQEMDVTINTSPEVAGLTIWGFSDGQPYARAQNGVTNFSMTLPSTQDYIIQVVPQGGNVVDYQVTVKIQ
;
A
#
# COMPACT_ATOMS: atom_id res chain seq x y z
N MET A 1 59.43 6.42 0.86
CA MET A 1 59.06 7.83 0.62
C MET A 1 57.59 7.98 0.99
N ASN A 2 57.40 8.60 2.18
CA ASN A 2 56.10 8.81 2.83
C ASN A 2 55.32 9.93 2.15
N LEU A 3 53.99 9.74 1.96
CA LEU A 3 53.08 10.87 1.84
C LEU A 3 51.74 10.56 2.53
N LEU A 4 51.47 11.40 3.54
CA LEU A 4 50.40 11.44 4.49
C LEU A 4 49.01 11.65 3.84
N LYS A 5 48.00 10.99 4.44
CA LYS A 5 46.59 11.38 4.33
C LYS A 5 46.28 12.51 5.31
N PRO A 6 45.44 13.49 4.97
CA PRO A 6 44.83 14.37 5.97
C PRO A 6 43.41 13.90 6.31
N TYR A 7 43.19 13.67 7.59
CA TYR A 7 41.87 13.58 8.21
C TYR A 7 41.31 15.00 8.39
N PHE A 8 40.10 15.24 7.93
CA PHE A 8 39.32 16.41 8.32
C PHE A 8 38.21 15.99 9.30
N ALA A 9 38.46 16.27 10.57
CA ALA A 9 37.47 16.24 11.62
C ALA A 9 36.89 17.64 11.79
N LEU A 10 35.63 17.87 11.46
CA LEU A 10 34.93 19.12 11.71
C LEU A 10 34.07 18.96 12.96
N LYS A 11 34.52 19.56 14.07
CA LYS A 11 33.75 19.74 15.30
C LYS A 11 32.98 21.06 15.20
N ILE A 12 31.64 20.98 15.21
CA ILE A 12 30.78 22.16 15.40
C ILE A 12 30.31 22.15 16.84
N VAL A 13 30.79 23.12 17.61
CA VAL A 13 30.29 23.46 18.94
C VAL A 13 29.28 24.57 18.75
N ALA A 14 28.03 24.35 19.07
CA ALA A 14 27.00 25.38 19.14
C ALA A 14 26.70 25.66 20.61
N ALA A 15 27.08 26.84 21.05
CA ALA A 15 26.70 27.40 22.35
C ALA A 15 25.35 28.12 22.18
N VAL A 16 24.33 27.70 22.92
CA VAL A 16 23.04 28.39 23.01
C VAL A 16 22.99 29.17 24.31
N LEU A 17 22.89 30.50 24.18
CA LEU A 17 22.73 31.44 25.28
C LEU A 17 21.23 31.61 25.59
N PHE A 18 20.85 31.31 26.83
CA PHE A 18 19.52 31.57 27.36
C PHE A 18 19.37 33.02 27.78
N ILE A 19 18.33 33.69 27.30
CA ILE A 19 17.86 34.95 27.90
C ILE A 19 16.43 34.71 28.39
N VAL A 20 16.28 34.76 29.70
CA VAL A 20 14.98 34.76 30.39
C VAL A 20 14.54 36.21 30.55
N THR A 21 13.37 36.57 30.04
CA THR A 21 12.68 37.79 30.44
C THR A 21 11.32 37.47 30.99
N THR A 22 11.16 37.72 32.25
CA THR A 22 9.93 37.72 33.03
C THR A 22 9.11 38.96 32.69
N ALA A 23 7.84 38.83 32.34
CA ALA A 23 6.88 39.93 32.42
C ALA A 23 5.50 39.42 32.83
N CYS A 24 4.97 40.14 33.79
CA CYS A 24 3.83 39.95 34.63
C CYS A 24 2.48 40.31 33.95
N GLY A 25 1.38 39.64 34.33
CA GLY A 25 0.07 40.25 34.51
C GLY A 25 -0.90 40.24 33.35
N GLY A 26 -2.05 39.53 33.51
CA GLY A 26 -3.22 39.73 32.67
C GLY A 26 -4.36 38.71 32.95
N THR A 27 -5.21 39.08 33.86
CA THR A 27 -6.66 38.75 34.01
C THR A 27 -7.25 37.48 33.39
N VAL A 28 -7.74 36.61 34.26
CA VAL A 28 -8.62 35.50 33.98
C VAL A 28 -10.00 35.98 33.46
N THR A 29 -10.32 35.63 32.23
CA THR A 29 -11.67 35.76 31.67
C THR A 29 -12.30 34.38 31.64
N SER A 30 -13.47 34.25 32.27
CA SER A 30 -14.26 33.02 32.45
C SER A 30 -14.65 32.37 31.10
N LEU A 31 -14.52 31.03 31.04
CA LEU A 31 -15.06 30.19 29.96
C LEU A 31 -16.60 30.28 29.90
N PRO A 32 -17.19 30.32 28.70
CA PRO A 32 -18.61 30.03 28.54
C PRO A 32 -18.83 28.51 28.61
N THR A 33 -19.77 28.12 29.45
CA THR A 33 -20.28 26.78 29.62
C THR A 33 -20.85 26.24 28.31
N SER A 34 -20.34 25.12 27.80
CA SER A 34 -20.88 24.42 26.63
C SER A 34 -22.23 23.78 26.97
N THR A 35 -23.29 24.28 26.40
CA THR A 35 -24.62 23.66 26.42
C THR A 35 -24.61 22.46 25.45
N SER A 36 -24.77 21.27 25.97
CA SER A 36 -24.93 20.04 25.18
C SER A 36 -26.31 20.07 24.50
N VAL A 37 -26.31 20.17 23.17
CA VAL A 37 -27.50 19.95 22.36
C VAL A 37 -27.57 18.46 22.02
N SER A 38 -28.45 17.74 22.74
CA SER A 38 -28.82 16.38 22.36
C SER A 38 -29.71 16.43 21.11
N ALA A 39 -29.17 16.11 19.96
CA ALA A 39 -29.95 15.90 18.75
C ALA A 39 -30.59 14.52 18.78
N THR A 40 -31.91 14.50 19.01
CA THR A 40 -32.74 13.30 18.85
C THR A 40 -32.87 12.96 17.39
N ILE A 41 -32.23 11.88 16.93
CA ILE A 41 -32.43 11.34 15.60
C ILE A 41 -33.74 10.56 15.61
N ALA A 42 -34.80 11.12 15.04
CA ALA A 42 -36.02 10.41 14.73
C ALA A 42 -35.77 9.48 13.55
N GLN A 43 -35.76 8.17 13.81
CA GLN A 43 -35.73 7.15 12.76
C GLN A 43 -37.10 7.07 12.10
N THR A 44 -37.24 7.54 10.87
CA THR A 44 -38.38 7.29 10.03
C THR A 44 -38.23 5.90 9.40
N LEU A 45 -38.84 4.88 9.98
CA LEU A 45 -39.06 3.59 9.36
C LEU A 45 -40.11 3.76 8.24
N GLN A 46 -39.64 3.75 6.97
CA GLN A 46 -40.55 3.58 5.84
C GLN A 46 -40.84 2.09 5.69
N ALA A 47 -42.13 1.76 5.82
CA ALA A 47 -42.65 0.42 5.62
C ALA A 47 -42.44 -0.03 4.17
N LEU A 48 -41.70 -1.14 3.98
CA LEU A 48 -41.60 -1.86 2.72
C LEU A 48 -42.92 -2.59 2.48
N THR A 49 -43.64 -2.22 1.44
CA THR A 49 -44.77 -2.97 0.90
C THR A 49 -44.31 -4.35 0.41
N PRO A 50 -45.03 -5.44 0.73
CA PRO A 50 -44.65 -6.77 0.25
C PRO A 50 -44.88 -6.89 -1.25
N LEU A 51 -43.84 -7.31 -1.95
CA LEU A 51 -43.86 -7.66 -3.38
C LEU A 51 -44.71 -8.93 -3.58
N ALA A 52 -45.59 -8.88 -4.58
CA ALA A 52 -46.55 -9.95 -4.91
C ALA A 52 -45.87 -11.31 -5.15
N SER A 53 -46.54 -12.35 -4.63
CA SER A 53 -46.22 -13.78 -4.80
C SER A 53 -46.16 -14.18 -6.26
N PRO A 54 -45.18 -15.02 -6.70
CA PRO A 54 -45.14 -15.50 -8.07
C PRO A 54 -46.25 -16.49 -8.34
N THR A 55 -46.96 -16.27 -9.46
CA THR A 55 -48.01 -17.13 -10.00
C THR A 55 -47.48 -18.54 -10.29
N GLN A 56 -48.14 -19.54 -9.77
CA GLN A 56 -47.85 -20.96 -10.07
C GLN A 56 -48.04 -21.25 -11.56
N ILE A 57 -47.00 -21.74 -12.20
CA ILE A 57 -47.06 -22.25 -13.56
C ILE A 57 -47.53 -23.71 -13.48
N THR A 58 -48.70 -23.99 -14.01
CA THR A 58 -49.26 -25.32 -14.11
C THR A 58 -48.43 -26.18 -15.10
N SER A 59 -47.87 -27.27 -14.61
CA SER A 59 -47.08 -28.22 -15.43
C SER A 59 -48.00 -29.04 -16.30
N THR A 60 -47.86 -28.94 -17.62
CA THR A 60 -48.43 -29.84 -18.60
C THR A 60 -47.75 -31.22 -18.52
N PRO A 61 -48.47 -32.34 -18.62
CA PRO A 61 -47.85 -33.65 -18.55
C PRO A 61 -47.04 -33.97 -19.82
N PHE A 62 -45.81 -34.43 -19.63
CA PHE A 62 -44.93 -34.92 -20.68
C PHE A 62 -45.46 -36.27 -21.22
N PRO A 63 -45.32 -36.53 -22.54
CA PRO A 63 -45.66 -37.83 -23.11
C PRO A 63 -44.69 -38.92 -22.65
N THR A 64 -45.23 -40.09 -22.29
CA THR A 64 -44.53 -41.29 -21.86
C THR A 64 -43.54 -41.76 -22.93
N ALA A 65 -42.25 -41.70 -22.61
CA ALA A 65 -41.20 -42.24 -23.48
C ALA A 65 -41.15 -43.78 -23.35
N THR A 66 -41.25 -44.44 -24.46
CA THR A 66 -41.09 -45.91 -24.63
C THR A 66 -39.64 -46.28 -24.27
N ALA A 67 -39.50 -47.24 -23.36
CA ALA A 67 -38.18 -47.72 -22.90
C ALA A 67 -37.47 -48.45 -24.06
N LEU A 68 -36.37 -47.89 -24.53
CA LEU A 68 -35.39 -48.58 -25.35
C LEU A 68 -34.35 -49.22 -24.39
N LEU A 69 -34.04 -50.49 -24.66
CA LEU A 69 -33.09 -51.30 -23.92
C LEU A 69 -31.68 -50.59 -23.90
N PRO A 70 -30.95 -50.59 -22.79
CA PRO A 70 -29.64 -49.95 -22.74
C PRO A 70 -28.61 -50.76 -23.51
N ILE A 71 -28.05 -50.18 -24.57
CA ILE A 71 -26.81 -50.63 -25.18
C ILE A 71 -25.69 -50.17 -24.22
N SER A 72 -25.00 -51.12 -23.63
CA SER A 72 -23.83 -50.83 -22.80
C SER A 72 -22.68 -50.34 -23.66
N THR A 73 -22.63 -49.02 -23.91
CA THR A 73 -21.45 -48.38 -24.48
C THR A 73 -20.50 -48.08 -23.34
N SER A 74 -19.38 -48.77 -23.28
CA SER A 74 -18.30 -48.47 -22.36
C SER A 74 -17.70 -47.11 -22.75
N THR A 75 -18.23 -46.04 -22.13
CA THR A 75 -17.65 -44.69 -22.24
C THR A 75 -16.35 -44.74 -21.46
N SER A 76 -15.22 -44.66 -22.16
CA SER A 76 -13.93 -44.40 -21.54
C SER A 76 -14.03 -43.07 -20.81
N VAL A 77 -13.98 -43.09 -19.50
CA VAL A 77 -13.88 -41.88 -18.67
C VAL A 77 -12.59 -41.17 -19.11
N PRO A 78 -12.64 -39.91 -19.59
CA PRO A 78 -11.43 -39.17 -19.89
C PRO A 78 -10.62 -39.11 -18.60
N SER A 79 -9.38 -39.59 -18.64
CA SER A 79 -8.45 -39.51 -17.53
C SER A 79 -8.34 -38.05 -17.13
N SER A 80 -8.70 -37.74 -15.88
CA SER A 80 -8.45 -36.42 -15.28
C SER A 80 -7.01 -36.05 -15.54
N PRO A 81 -6.68 -34.86 -16.10
CA PRO A 81 -5.31 -34.47 -16.31
C PRO A 81 -4.59 -34.58 -14.97
N ALA A 82 -3.44 -35.27 -14.97
CA ALA A 82 -2.59 -35.38 -13.81
C ALA A 82 -2.26 -33.94 -13.34
N PRO A 83 -2.23 -33.66 -12.03
CA PRO A 83 -1.90 -32.35 -11.54
C PRO A 83 -0.51 -31.99 -12.09
N THR A 84 -0.46 -30.94 -12.90
CA THR A 84 0.80 -30.38 -13.38
C THR A 84 1.54 -29.88 -12.14
N THR A 85 2.61 -30.57 -11.74
CA THR A 85 3.47 -30.10 -10.66
C THR A 85 4.06 -28.77 -11.11
N SER A 86 3.58 -27.67 -10.54
CA SER A 86 4.17 -26.37 -10.80
C SER A 86 5.61 -26.40 -10.27
N ASN A 87 6.59 -26.09 -11.10
CA ASN A 87 7.99 -25.98 -10.71
C ASN A 87 8.26 -24.70 -9.88
N LEU A 88 7.21 -24.10 -9.32
CA LEU A 88 7.31 -22.92 -8.49
C LEU A 88 7.85 -23.28 -7.12
N PRO A 89 8.73 -22.44 -6.54
CA PRO A 89 9.31 -22.72 -5.23
C PRO A 89 8.27 -22.65 -4.12
N ALA A 90 8.48 -23.44 -3.06
CA ALA A 90 7.72 -23.26 -1.83
C ALA A 90 8.01 -21.86 -1.26
N ALA A 91 6.97 -21.11 -0.95
CA ALA A 91 7.06 -19.71 -0.53
C ALA A 91 6.10 -19.41 0.61
N THR A 92 6.51 -18.49 1.49
CA THR A 92 5.65 -17.94 2.54
C THR A 92 4.74 -16.88 1.95
N ARG A 93 3.43 -16.96 2.21
CA ARG A 93 2.49 -15.97 1.71
C ARG A 93 2.63 -14.65 2.45
N VAL A 94 2.71 -13.56 1.69
CA VAL A 94 2.63 -12.19 2.20
C VAL A 94 1.16 -11.85 2.40
N GLU A 95 0.82 -11.41 3.61
CA GLU A 95 -0.55 -11.03 3.96
C GLU A 95 -0.60 -9.58 4.42
N PHE A 96 -1.65 -8.87 3.97
CA PHE A 96 -1.92 -7.50 4.38
C PHE A 96 -2.93 -7.50 5.52
N VAL A 97 -2.64 -6.79 6.57
CA VAL A 97 -3.62 -6.52 7.63
C VAL A 97 -4.77 -5.69 7.03
N THR A 98 -5.99 -5.93 7.47
CA THR A 98 -7.17 -5.18 6.99
C THR A 98 -6.94 -3.67 7.10
N GLY A 99 -7.13 -2.96 5.99
CA GLY A 99 -6.92 -1.51 5.88
C GLY A 99 -5.47 -1.08 5.63
N ALA A 100 -4.49 -2.00 5.68
CA ALA A 100 -3.11 -1.69 5.33
C ALA A 100 -2.88 -1.73 3.81
N THR A 101 -2.00 -0.87 3.32
CA THR A 101 -1.49 -0.87 1.95
C THR A 101 -0.10 -1.49 1.84
N ASN A 102 0.43 -1.98 2.95
CA ASN A 102 1.73 -2.62 3.05
C ASN A 102 1.68 -3.89 3.92
N SER A 103 2.69 -4.73 3.70
CA SER A 103 3.02 -5.85 4.57
C SER A 103 4.50 -5.80 4.87
N ILE A 104 4.85 -5.94 6.16
CA ILE A 104 6.24 -5.94 6.62
C ILE A 104 6.53 -7.30 7.22
N THR A 105 7.51 -7.98 6.64
CA THR A 105 7.99 -9.27 7.12
C THR A 105 9.44 -9.13 7.57
N GLN A 106 9.72 -9.56 8.78
CA GLN A 106 11.07 -9.59 9.35
C GLN A 106 11.55 -11.02 9.51
N GLY A 107 12.84 -11.23 9.39
CA GLY A 107 13.44 -12.55 9.55
C GLY A 107 14.94 -12.50 9.51
N THR A 108 15.55 -13.68 9.49
CA THR A 108 17.00 -13.87 9.39
C THR A 108 17.29 -14.68 8.12
N ILE A 109 18.29 -14.28 7.36
CA ILE A 109 18.78 -15.01 6.20
C ILE A 109 20.24 -15.38 6.41
N ASN A 110 20.57 -16.67 6.18
CA ASN A 110 21.93 -17.17 6.31
C ASN A 110 22.73 -16.95 5.01
N ALA A 111 24.04 -17.04 5.13
CA ALA A 111 24.93 -16.98 3.99
C ALA A 111 24.53 -18.02 2.93
N GLY A 112 24.35 -17.58 1.68
CA GLY A 112 23.96 -18.43 0.55
C GLY A 112 22.53 -18.99 0.63
N GLN A 113 21.76 -18.68 1.66
CA GLN A 113 20.37 -19.09 1.77
C GLN A 113 19.50 -18.32 0.77
N THR A 114 18.47 -19.01 0.27
CA THR A 114 17.42 -18.39 -0.53
C THR A 114 16.08 -18.62 0.15
N ILE A 115 15.30 -17.55 0.35
CA ILE A 115 13.97 -17.54 0.93
C ILE A 115 13.00 -17.00 -0.10
N TYR A 116 11.80 -17.56 -0.18
CA TYR A 116 10.76 -17.12 -1.08
C TYR A 116 9.53 -16.65 -0.32
N TYR A 117 9.02 -15.50 -0.74
CA TYR A 117 7.71 -14.99 -0.38
C TYR A 117 6.83 -14.90 -1.61
N VAL A 118 5.51 -14.95 -1.43
CA VAL A 118 4.55 -14.90 -2.54
C VAL A 118 3.36 -14.02 -2.19
N LEU A 119 2.92 -13.19 -3.14
CA LEU A 119 1.76 -12.32 -3.05
C LEU A 119 0.89 -12.49 -4.28
N LYS A 120 -0.42 -12.68 -4.11
CA LYS A 120 -1.39 -12.61 -5.20
C LYS A 120 -1.79 -11.16 -5.43
N ALA A 121 -1.63 -10.68 -6.66
CA ALA A 121 -1.98 -9.33 -7.05
C ALA A 121 -2.70 -9.28 -8.40
N LEU A 122 -3.29 -8.12 -8.71
CA LEU A 122 -4.05 -7.89 -9.95
C LEU A 122 -3.14 -7.26 -11.00
N ASN A 123 -3.57 -7.31 -12.27
CA ASN A 123 -2.92 -6.54 -13.34
C ASN A 123 -3.04 -5.04 -13.10
N ASP A 124 -2.10 -4.28 -13.64
CA ASP A 124 -2.02 -2.81 -13.59
C ASP A 124 -1.96 -2.20 -12.18
N GLN A 125 -1.81 -3.04 -11.13
CA GLN A 125 -1.53 -2.51 -9.81
C GLN A 125 -0.08 -2.01 -9.72
N PRO A 126 0.15 -0.80 -9.21
CA PRO A 126 1.48 -0.38 -8.79
C PRO A 126 1.91 -1.21 -7.58
N MET A 127 3.13 -1.73 -7.61
CA MET A 127 3.72 -2.43 -6.48
C MET A 127 5.11 -1.87 -6.19
N ILE A 128 5.43 -1.73 -4.91
CA ILE A 128 6.72 -1.27 -4.42
C ILE A 128 7.23 -2.30 -3.43
N VAL A 129 8.43 -2.82 -3.67
CA VAL A 129 9.09 -3.82 -2.83
C VAL A 129 10.42 -3.28 -2.37
N MET A 130 10.66 -3.34 -1.07
CA MET A 130 11.92 -2.93 -0.45
C MET A 130 12.43 -4.04 0.45
N LEU A 131 13.68 -4.42 0.26
CA LEU A 131 14.41 -5.33 1.13
C LEU A 131 15.48 -4.52 1.85
N ASP A 132 15.35 -4.44 3.15
CA ASP A 132 16.33 -3.77 4.02
C ASP A 132 17.15 -4.81 4.77
N THR A 133 18.47 -4.64 4.73
CA THR A 133 19.45 -5.43 5.47
C THR A 133 20.60 -4.51 5.90
N PRO A 134 21.27 -4.76 7.04
CA PRO A 134 22.27 -3.85 7.59
C PRO A 134 23.34 -3.37 6.59
N ASP A 135 23.77 -4.23 5.66
CA ASP A 135 24.84 -3.92 4.72
C ASP A 135 24.42 -4.05 3.25
N ASN A 136 23.11 -4.02 2.95
CA ASN A 136 22.55 -4.35 1.64
C ASN A 136 23.07 -5.70 1.10
N SER A 137 23.38 -6.62 1.99
CA SER A 137 24.04 -7.89 1.69
C SER A 137 23.08 -9.00 1.30
N ALA A 138 21.75 -8.77 1.30
CA ALA A 138 20.80 -9.64 0.64
C ALA A 138 20.28 -9.02 -0.64
N LYS A 139 20.00 -9.88 -1.62
CA LYS A 139 19.54 -9.47 -2.95
C LYS A 139 18.11 -9.86 -3.17
N LEU A 140 17.35 -8.95 -3.77
CA LEU A 140 15.96 -9.15 -4.14
C LEU A 140 15.84 -9.56 -5.62
N SER A 141 14.92 -10.48 -5.90
CA SER A 141 14.40 -10.70 -7.25
C SER A 141 12.87 -10.77 -7.18
N VAL A 142 12.20 -10.30 -8.21
CA VAL A 142 10.75 -10.31 -8.33
C VAL A 142 10.36 -10.96 -9.66
N PHE A 143 9.47 -11.97 -9.61
CA PHE A 143 8.99 -12.65 -10.80
C PHE A 143 7.56 -13.17 -10.63
N GLY A 144 6.84 -13.31 -11.73
CA GLY A 144 5.49 -13.88 -11.77
C GLY A 144 5.47 -15.40 -11.75
N ALA A 145 4.34 -15.99 -11.40
CA ALA A 145 4.12 -17.43 -11.50
C ALA A 145 4.22 -17.95 -12.95
N ASP A 146 4.00 -17.07 -13.93
CA ASP A 146 4.20 -17.31 -15.36
C ASP A 146 5.66 -17.23 -15.80
N SER A 147 6.60 -17.06 -14.87
CA SER A 147 8.04 -16.87 -15.09
C SER A 147 8.42 -15.49 -15.66
N THR A 148 7.49 -14.54 -15.76
CA THR A 148 7.83 -13.15 -16.12
C THR A 148 8.76 -12.54 -15.07
N ILE A 149 9.94 -12.11 -15.47
CA ILE A 149 10.92 -11.49 -14.56
C ILE A 149 10.66 -9.98 -14.52
N LEU A 150 10.34 -9.46 -13.33
CA LEU A 150 10.16 -8.04 -13.07
C LEU A 150 11.45 -7.41 -12.52
N LEU A 151 12.15 -8.13 -11.65
CA LEU A 151 13.46 -7.76 -11.14
C LEU A 151 14.37 -8.97 -11.17
N SER A 152 15.44 -8.88 -11.98
CA SER A 152 16.47 -9.91 -12.04
C SER A 152 17.46 -9.80 -10.89
N GLN A 153 17.92 -10.92 -10.37
CA GLN A 153 18.98 -10.96 -9.36
C GLN A 153 20.29 -10.29 -9.83
N SER A 154 20.56 -10.31 -11.14
CA SER A 154 21.75 -9.67 -11.71
C SER A 154 21.79 -8.14 -11.55
N GLN A 155 20.63 -7.51 -11.33
CA GLN A 155 20.54 -6.06 -11.08
C GLN A 155 21.03 -5.66 -9.69
N GLN A 156 21.18 -6.63 -8.78
CA GLN A 156 21.77 -6.46 -7.43
C GLN A 156 21.19 -5.30 -6.62
N THR A 157 19.88 -5.05 -6.80
CA THR A 157 19.16 -4.03 -6.04
C THR A 157 18.35 -4.67 -4.91
N SER A 158 18.13 -3.90 -3.87
CA SER A 158 17.22 -4.25 -2.75
C SER A 158 15.83 -3.65 -2.91
N ASN A 159 15.60 -2.84 -3.96
CA ASN A 159 14.34 -2.13 -4.18
C ASN A 159 13.82 -2.38 -5.60
N TRP A 160 12.51 -2.46 -5.71
CA TRP A 160 11.82 -2.52 -7.00
C TRP A 160 10.48 -1.79 -6.92
N GLN A 161 10.11 -1.07 -7.97
CA GLN A 161 8.77 -0.54 -8.18
C GLN A 161 8.37 -0.69 -9.64
N GLY A 162 7.10 -0.96 -9.88
CA GLY A 162 6.56 -1.13 -11.23
C GLY A 162 5.10 -1.54 -11.23
N TYR A 163 4.50 -1.53 -12.43
CA TYR A 163 3.16 -2.06 -12.64
C TYR A 163 3.21 -3.57 -12.85
N LEU A 164 2.22 -4.25 -12.32
CA LEU A 164 2.09 -5.70 -12.46
C LEU A 164 1.42 -6.03 -13.81
N PRO A 165 2.05 -6.84 -14.67
CA PRO A 165 1.56 -7.07 -16.04
C PRO A 165 0.33 -7.98 -16.12
N SER A 166 0.03 -8.76 -15.07
CA SER A 166 -1.08 -9.70 -15.08
C SER A 166 -1.59 -10.03 -13.68
N LYS A 167 -2.80 -10.60 -13.58
CA LYS A 167 -3.34 -11.12 -12.33
C LYS A 167 -2.77 -12.50 -12.06
N GLN A 168 -1.84 -12.60 -11.12
CA GLN A 168 -1.17 -13.85 -10.74
C GLN A 168 -0.56 -13.79 -9.35
N ASP A 169 0.12 -14.86 -8.94
CA ASP A 169 1.03 -14.88 -7.81
C ASP A 169 2.39 -14.31 -8.25
N TYR A 170 2.94 -13.39 -7.45
CA TYR A 170 4.26 -12.79 -7.62
C TYR A 170 5.17 -13.25 -6.52
N TYR A 171 6.37 -13.71 -6.88
CA TYR A 171 7.37 -14.24 -5.98
C TYR A 171 8.46 -13.23 -5.71
N PHE A 172 8.82 -13.11 -4.46
CA PHE A 172 9.97 -12.34 -3.98
C PHE A 172 11.03 -13.32 -3.53
N ARG A 173 12.13 -13.39 -4.27
CA ARG A 173 13.28 -14.22 -3.91
C ARG A 173 14.30 -13.36 -3.20
N LEU A 174 14.61 -13.71 -1.96
CA LEU A 174 15.65 -13.10 -1.15
C LEU A 174 16.84 -14.07 -1.13
N THR A 175 18.02 -13.59 -1.48
CA THR A 175 19.25 -14.39 -1.47
C THR A 175 20.27 -13.70 -0.57
N GLY A 176 20.69 -14.37 0.49
CA GLY A 176 21.73 -13.89 1.41
C GLY A 176 23.11 -13.95 0.77
N ASP A 177 23.87 -12.86 0.89
CA ASP A 177 25.22 -12.71 0.39
C ASP A 177 26.15 -12.44 1.59
N GLY A 178 27.10 -13.32 1.83
CA GLY A 178 28.08 -13.14 2.90
C GLY A 178 27.70 -13.78 4.23
N SER A 179 27.33 -13.01 5.24
CA SER A 179 27.05 -13.46 6.59
C SER A 179 25.56 -13.67 6.89
N THR A 180 25.26 -14.37 7.98
CA THR A 180 23.91 -14.42 8.54
C THR A 180 23.48 -13.03 9.02
N GLN A 181 22.30 -12.58 8.63
CA GLN A 181 21.80 -11.25 8.93
C GLN A 181 20.29 -11.18 9.02
N ASN A 182 19.82 -10.17 9.73
CA ASN A 182 18.40 -9.84 9.76
C ASN A 182 17.99 -9.08 8.50
N PHE A 183 16.75 -9.28 8.07
CA PHE A 183 16.16 -8.52 6.98
C PHE A 183 14.77 -8.02 7.35
N THR A 184 14.37 -6.96 6.67
CA THR A 184 12.98 -6.49 6.62
C THR A 184 12.54 -6.43 5.15
N LEU A 185 11.55 -7.24 4.79
CA LEU A 185 10.89 -7.17 3.48
C LEU A 185 9.61 -6.36 3.63
N ASN A 186 9.52 -5.24 2.91
CA ASN A 186 8.35 -4.38 2.87
C ASN A 186 7.75 -4.44 1.46
N VAL A 187 6.50 -4.92 1.37
CA VAL A 187 5.75 -5.01 0.12
C VAL A 187 4.55 -4.07 0.21
N ASN A 188 4.44 -3.16 -0.73
CA ASN A 188 3.37 -2.15 -0.78
C ASN A 188 2.55 -2.29 -2.07
N ILE A 189 1.24 -2.25 -1.91
CA ILE A 189 0.25 -2.07 -3.00
C ILE A 189 -0.53 -0.80 -2.68
N PRO A 190 -0.16 0.35 -3.23
CA PRO A 190 -0.85 1.61 -2.99
C PRO A 190 -2.33 1.53 -3.34
N ALA A 191 -3.20 2.07 -2.49
CA ALA A 191 -4.63 2.11 -2.74
C ALA A 191 -4.95 3.18 -3.80
N ARG A 192 -5.66 2.79 -4.88
CA ARG A 192 -6.06 3.70 -5.95
C ARG A 192 -7.10 4.71 -5.44
N ILE A 193 -6.80 5.99 -5.55
CA ILE A 193 -7.75 7.07 -5.26
C ILE A 193 -8.82 7.11 -6.35
N GLN A 194 -10.08 7.08 -5.93
CA GLN A 194 -11.24 7.20 -6.81
C GLN A 194 -11.90 8.56 -6.54
N PHE A 195 -11.93 9.40 -7.57
CA PHE A 195 -12.67 10.66 -7.51
C PHE A 195 -14.14 10.40 -7.82
N PRO A 196 -15.08 10.92 -7.02
CA PRO A 196 -16.50 10.82 -7.35
C PRO A 196 -16.80 11.44 -8.71
N SER A 197 -17.82 10.93 -9.42
CA SER A 197 -18.16 11.41 -10.75
C SER A 197 -18.38 12.92 -10.77
N GLY A 198 -17.68 13.62 -11.67
CA GLY A 198 -17.74 15.07 -11.82
C GLY A 198 -17.03 15.87 -10.71
N GLN A 199 -16.31 15.18 -9.82
CA GLN A 199 -15.51 15.84 -8.78
C GLN A 199 -14.02 15.75 -9.13
N ASN A 200 -13.27 16.76 -8.77
CA ASN A 200 -11.82 16.81 -8.88
C ASN A 200 -11.12 16.72 -7.51
N GLN A 201 -11.89 16.48 -6.45
CA GLN A 201 -11.41 16.38 -5.07
C GLN A 201 -12.05 15.21 -4.35
N VAL A 202 -11.27 14.60 -3.45
CA VAL A 202 -11.74 13.56 -2.54
C VAL A 202 -11.03 13.68 -1.20
N THR A 203 -11.74 13.39 -0.12
CA THR A 203 -11.16 13.26 1.22
C THR A 203 -11.25 11.80 1.65
N LEU A 204 -10.12 11.23 1.99
CA LEU A 204 -9.98 9.86 2.46
C LEU A 204 -9.72 9.89 3.97
N SER A 205 -10.47 9.11 4.73
CA SER A 205 -10.21 8.90 6.15
C SER A 205 -9.52 7.55 6.33
N GLY A 206 -8.52 7.49 7.18
CA GLY A 206 -7.78 6.27 7.44
C GLY A 206 -7.04 6.30 8.76
N GLN A 207 -6.39 5.17 9.06
CA GLN A 207 -5.52 5.01 10.21
C GLN A 207 -4.22 4.34 9.76
N THR A 208 -3.09 4.76 10.31
CA THR A 208 -1.80 4.10 10.07
C THR A 208 -1.76 2.78 10.84
N VAL A 209 -1.83 1.66 10.13
CA VAL A 209 -1.88 0.32 10.75
C VAL A 209 -0.48 -0.03 11.29
N GLY A 210 -0.41 -0.40 12.58
CA GLY A 210 0.85 -0.77 13.23
C GLY A 210 1.90 0.35 13.26
N GLY A 211 1.51 1.61 13.06
CA GLY A 211 2.45 2.73 13.00
C GLY A 211 3.26 2.80 11.69
N TYR A 212 2.86 2.07 10.66
CA TYR A 212 3.49 2.10 9.34
C TYR A 212 2.79 3.07 8.40
N ALA A 213 3.53 3.57 7.42
CA ALA A 213 3.00 4.49 6.42
C ALA A 213 1.92 3.83 5.56
N VAL A 214 0.89 4.60 5.19
CA VAL A 214 -0.16 4.20 4.25
C VAL A 214 0.07 4.88 2.91
N MET A 215 -0.04 4.14 1.81
CA MET A 215 0.22 4.64 0.46
C MET A 215 -1.05 4.67 -0.37
N TYR A 216 -1.25 5.78 -1.03
CA TYR A 216 -2.27 5.99 -2.05
C TYR A 216 -1.62 6.26 -3.40
N THR A 217 -2.35 6.01 -4.48
CA THR A 217 -1.93 6.39 -5.83
C THR A 217 -3.04 7.14 -6.55
N ALA A 218 -2.68 8.25 -7.20
CA ALA A 218 -3.55 9.06 -8.03
C ALA A 218 -2.92 9.24 -9.41
N TYR A 219 -3.70 8.95 -10.48
CA TYR A 219 -3.26 9.26 -11.84
C TYR A 219 -3.59 10.70 -12.16
N ALA A 220 -2.62 11.42 -12.72
CA ALA A 220 -2.79 12.80 -13.13
C ALA A 220 -2.01 13.11 -14.42
N PHE A 221 -2.46 14.12 -15.16
CA PHE A 221 -1.81 14.58 -16.38
C PHE A 221 -0.76 15.65 -16.06
N GLY A 222 0.30 15.69 -16.85
CA GLY A 222 1.23 16.80 -16.82
C GLY A 222 0.51 18.13 -17.09
N GLY A 223 0.87 19.17 -16.33
CA GLY A 223 0.24 20.48 -16.37
C GLY A 223 -0.97 20.66 -15.45
N GLN A 224 -1.53 19.60 -14.88
CA GLN A 224 -2.54 19.72 -13.83
C GLN A 224 -1.93 20.21 -12.52
N GLU A 225 -2.72 20.90 -11.72
CA GLU A 225 -2.37 21.26 -10.35
C GLU A 225 -2.85 20.16 -9.39
N MET A 226 -1.95 19.69 -8.53
CA MET A 226 -2.26 18.75 -7.47
C MET A 226 -2.09 19.41 -6.11
N ASP A 227 -3.19 19.43 -5.35
CA ASP A 227 -3.21 19.84 -3.96
C ASP A 227 -3.44 18.63 -3.07
N VAL A 228 -2.58 18.44 -2.05
CA VAL A 228 -2.73 17.37 -1.06
C VAL A 228 -2.58 17.97 0.33
N THR A 229 -3.57 17.73 1.18
CA THR A 229 -3.57 18.20 2.57
C THR A 229 -3.89 17.05 3.51
N ILE A 230 -3.14 16.92 4.59
CA ILE A 230 -3.44 16.02 5.69
C ILE A 230 -3.83 16.82 6.95
N ASN A 231 -4.87 16.40 7.65
CA ASN A 231 -5.40 17.09 8.85
C ASN A 231 -4.68 16.68 10.14
N THR A 232 -3.37 16.62 10.11
CA THR A 232 -2.54 16.35 11.30
C THR A 232 -1.49 17.42 11.47
N SER A 233 -0.91 17.56 12.69
CA SER A 233 0.29 18.35 12.85
C SER A 233 1.52 17.60 12.33
N PRO A 234 2.60 18.32 11.92
CA PRO A 234 3.82 17.69 11.42
C PRO A 234 4.49 16.72 12.38
N GLU A 235 4.27 16.90 13.69
CA GLU A 235 4.80 16.06 14.77
C GLU A 235 4.06 14.73 14.87
N VAL A 236 2.85 14.63 14.31
CA VAL A 236 1.99 13.44 14.34
C VAL A 236 2.11 12.62 13.07
N ALA A 237 1.94 13.25 11.91
CA ALA A 237 2.15 12.63 10.61
C ALA A 237 2.45 13.67 9.54
N GLY A 238 3.12 13.25 8.47
CA GLY A 238 3.44 14.08 7.33
C GLY A 238 3.21 13.36 6.00
N LEU A 239 3.40 14.10 4.90
CA LEU A 239 3.24 13.63 3.54
C LEU A 239 4.59 13.41 2.87
N THR A 240 4.75 12.24 2.23
CA THR A 240 5.75 12.03 1.19
C THR A 240 5.04 11.82 -0.12
N ILE A 241 5.47 12.55 -1.17
CA ILE A 241 4.84 12.48 -2.49
C ILE A 241 5.95 12.34 -3.54
N TRP A 242 5.76 11.39 -4.46
CA TRP A 242 6.69 11.20 -5.59
C TRP A 242 5.97 10.67 -6.83
N GLY A 243 6.59 10.85 -7.98
CA GLY A 243 6.13 10.24 -9.23
C GLY A 243 6.46 8.76 -9.28
N PHE A 244 5.49 7.93 -9.67
CA PHE A 244 5.70 6.49 -9.69
C PHE A 244 6.62 6.06 -10.85
N SER A 245 6.48 6.70 -12.02
CA SER A 245 7.26 6.32 -13.21
C SER A 245 8.66 6.95 -13.23
N ASP A 246 8.79 8.18 -12.76
CA ASP A 246 10.06 8.92 -12.77
C ASP A 246 10.86 8.80 -11.47
N GLY A 247 10.22 8.32 -10.38
CA GLY A 247 10.82 8.19 -9.06
C GLY A 247 11.18 9.52 -8.40
N GLN A 248 10.74 10.67 -8.97
CA GLN A 248 11.13 11.99 -8.46
C GLN A 248 10.34 12.34 -7.20
N PRO A 249 11.04 12.69 -6.10
CA PRO A 249 10.39 13.14 -4.88
C PRO A 249 9.95 14.61 -5.02
N TYR A 250 8.68 14.89 -4.72
CA TYR A 250 8.10 16.23 -4.72
C TYR A 250 7.87 16.76 -3.31
N ALA A 251 7.58 15.86 -2.36
CA ALA A 251 7.44 16.19 -0.93
C ALA A 251 8.02 15.08 -0.07
N ARG A 252 8.51 15.43 1.12
CA ARG A 252 9.05 14.49 2.09
C ARG A 252 8.51 14.80 3.48
N ALA A 253 7.91 13.82 4.14
CA ALA A 253 7.34 13.91 5.49
C ALA A 253 8.37 14.39 6.53
N GLN A 254 9.63 13.99 6.38
CA GLN A 254 10.73 14.44 7.27
C GLN A 254 10.97 15.96 7.26
N ASN A 255 10.44 16.67 6.27
CA ASN A 255 10.48 18.14 6.19
C ASN A 255 9.23 18.79 6.81
N GLY A 256 8.40 18.03 7.54
CA GLY A 256 7.18 18.52 8.17
C GLY A 256 6.05 18.87 7.19
N VAL A 257 6.05 18.27 5.99
CA VAL A 257 5.05 18.58 4.96
C VAL A 257 3.70 17.99 5.35
N THR A 258 2.72 18.85 5.57
CA THR A 258 1.30 18.51 5.79
C THR A 258 0.39 19.07 4.68
N ASN A 259 0.91 19.99 3.88
CA ASN A 259 0.25 20.58 2.73
C ASN A 259 1.21 20.57 1.55
N PHE A 260 0.71 20.20 0.39
CA PHE A 260 1.45 20.14 -0.86
C PHE A 260 0.59 20.75 -1.97
N SER A 261 1.18 21.60 -2.79
CA SER A 261 0.57 22.14 -4.00
C SER A 261 1.64 22.30 -5.07
N MET A 262 1.35 21.79 -6.28
CA MET A 262 2.31 21.83 -7.38
C MET A 262 1.61 21.61 -8.72
N THR A 263 2.05 22.34 -9.77
CA THR A 263 1.77 21.97 -11.16
C THR A 263 2.60 20.75 -11.53
N LEU A 264 1.96 19.67 -11.92
CA LEU A 264 2.59 18.36 -12.15
C LEU A 264 3.43 18.38 -13.44
N PRO A 265 4.68 17.90 -13.40
CA PRO A 265 5.60 17.97 -14.54
C PRO A 265 5.29 16.94 -15.62
N SER A 266 4.66 15.81 -15.28
CA SER A 266 4.46 14.69 -16.20
C SER A 266 3.16 13.95 -15.94
N THR A 267 2.67 13.26 -16.98
CA THR A 267 1.50 12.37 -16.91
C THR A 267 1.93 11.02 -16.34
N GLN A 268 1.49 10.70 -15.12
CA GLN A 268 1.82 9.45 -14.44
C GLN A 268 0.92 9.21 -13.22
N ASP A 269 1.12 8.07 -12.57
CA ASP A 269 0.66 7.88 -11.20
C ASP A 269 1.58 8.63 -10.23
N TYR A 270 0.97 9.30 -9.26
CA TYR A 270 1.66 9.92 -8.14
C TYR A 270 1.35 9.15 -6.87
N ILE A 271 2.38 8.77 -6.14
CA ILE A 271 2.24 8.11 -4.85
C ILE A 271 2.15 9.18 -3.77
N ILE A 272 1.10 9.08 -2.96
CA ILE A 272 0.84 9.94 -1.80
C ILE A 272 0.93 9.05 -0.57
N GLN A 273 1.95 9.27 0.22
CA GLN A 273 2.23 8.46 1.40
C GLN A 273 1.98 9.29 2.66
N VAL A 274 1.12 8.78 3.54
CA VAL A 274 0.92 9.29 4.90
C VAL A 274 1.91 8.58 5.81
N VAL A 275 2.84 9.33 6.39
CA VAL A 275 3.95 8.83 7.21
C VAL A 275 3.73 9.23 8.66
N PRO A 276 3.43 8.29 9.57
CA PRO A 276 3.30 8.60 10.99
C PRO A 276 4.67 8.92 11.59
N GLN A 277 4.72 9.83 12.56
CA GLN A 277 5.93 10.12 13.30
C GLN A 277 6.08 9.19 14.50
N GLY A 278 7.31 8.77 14.76
CA GLY A 278 7.65 7.92 15.92
C GLY A 278 7.01 6.52 15.91
N GLY A 279 6.51 6.04 14.76
CA GLY A 279 5.91 4.71 14.67
C GLY A 279 4.55 4.58 15.36
N ASN A 280 3.86 5.69 15.61
CA ASN A 280 2.56 5.70 16.27
C ASN A 280 1.42 5.34 15.32
N VAL A 281 0.36 4.76 15.87
CA VAL A 281 -0.92 4.63 15.15
C VAL A 281 -1.62 5.98 15.16
N VAL A 282 -1.94 6.49 13.97
CA VAL A 282 -2.50 7.83 13.77
C VAL A 282 -3.76 7.74 12.92
N ASP A 283 -4.86 8.31 13.41
CA ASP A 283 -6.05 8.59 12.61
C ASP A 283 -5.80 9.85 11.79
N TYR A 284 -6.17 9.83 10.51
CA TYR A 284 -5.96 10.97 9.63
C TYR A 284 -7.09 11.13 8.61
N GLN A 285 -7.18 12.32 8.06
CA GLN A 285 -7.87 12.58 6.81
C GLN A 285 -6.88 13.21 5.83
N VAL A 286 -6.83 12.66 4.63
CA VAL A 286 -6.06 13.23 3.54
C VAL A 286 -7.02 13.67 2.43
N THR A 287 -6.92 14.94 2.04
CA THR A 287 -7.69 15.50 0.94
C THR A 287 -6.77 15.64 -0.26
N VAL A 288 -7.19 15.10 -1.39
CA VAL A 288 -6.49 15.19 -2.67
C VAL A 288 -7.38 15.87 -3.68
N LYS A 289 -6.85 16.89 -4.35
CA LYS A 289 -7.51 17.64 -5.44
C LYS A 289 -6.58 17.66 -6.64
N ILE A 290 -7.13 17.42 -7.83
CA ILE A 290 -6.41 17.48 -9.12
C ILE A 290 -7.28 18.26 -10.11
N GLN A 291 -6.74 19.34 -10.72
CA GLN A 291 -7.50 20.24 -11.58
C GLN A 291 -6.70 20.74 -12.77
#